data_208ef919e8b6d05eb069195bf1d28714
#
_entry.id   208ef919e8b6d05eb069195bf1d28714
#
_cell.length_a   1.000
_cell.length_b   1.000
_cell.length_c   1.000
_cell.angle_alpha   90.00
_cell.angle_beta   90.00
_cell.angle_gamma   90.00
#
_symmetry.space_group_name_H-M   'P 1'
#
loop_
_entity.id
_entity.type
_entity.pdbx_description
1 polymer ?
#
loop_
_entity_poly.entity_id
_entity_poly.type
_entity_poly.pdbx_seq_one_letter_code
_entity_poly.pdbx_strand_id
1 'polypeptide(L)'
;MLRIFHHNDADGLASAYLITKMLPKIHINHEDTLEIKLYEMDYSKPFPIEDIEPNDTIFILDYSIEPEEMMNLISVTTSSRIIWIDHHKSAIDKYSKCKMDNIDGVRRTGISASALTYLYLFHDLEYIKSASLDELYHDFTLAPLYLQLINDWDVWNHNIPETKPFMIALNSILNMKVIEDLDNDAYESTPLGNCLIGDLDRTTLLKSLIDKGNNYIEYRDSWSSQLRDRYGFETEIYDYSRNKDIKAFVLNVGNANSEYFGDTIDKYDVIISVCFNGEFYRYSMYSNKPDIDCGKICAYYGVDNGGGHPGAGGFIHSKMLFRKA
;
A
#
# COMPACT_ATOMS: atom_id res chain seq x y z
N MET A 1 8.30 -14.67 -24.00
CA MET A 1 7.25 -13.76 -23.49
C MET A 1 7.78 -13.05 -22.24
N LEU A 2 7.29 -11.85 -21.93
CA LEU A 2 7.55 -11.16 -20.67
C LEU A 2 6.32 -11.28 -19.77
N ARG A 3 6.48 -11.92 -18.61
CA ARG A 3 5.41 -12.03 -17.60
C ARG A 3 5.71 -11.14 -16.41
N ILE A 4 4.77 -10.32 -16.04
CA ILE A 4 4.90 -9.34 -14.96
C ILE A 4 3.84 -9.64 -13.91
N PHE A 5 4.27 -10.12 -12.76
CA PHE A 5 3.45 -10.35 -11.57
C PHE A 5 3.64 -9.17 -10.63
N HIS A 6 2.57 -8.46 -10.29
CA HIS A 6 2.66 -7.26 -9.48
C HIS A 6 1.54 -7.20 -8.44
N HIS A 7 1.81 -6.57 -7.31
CA HIS A 7 0.79 -6.31 -6.29
C HIS A 7 -0.33 -5.42 -6.84
N ASN A 8 -1.54 -5.58 -6.32
CA ASN A 8 -2.74 -4.90 -6.81
C ASN A 8 -2.98 -3.50 -6.20
N ASP A 9 -1.93 -2.82 -5.77
CA ASP A 9 -1.98 -1.45 -5.26
C ASP A 9 -1.25 -0.46 -6.18
N ALA A 10 -1.12 0.79 -5.75
CA ALA A 10 -0.52 1.84 -6.56
C ALA A 10 0.98 1.62 -6.82
N ASP A 11 1.72 1.03 -5.85
CA ASP A 11 3.15 0.79 -5.96
C ASP A 11 3.44 -0.37 -6.93
N GLY A 12 2.73 -1.49 -6.77
CA GLY A 12 2.82 -2.63 -7.69
C GLY A 12 2.41 -2.28 -9.12
N LEU A 13 1.30 -1.55 -9.28
CA LEU A 13 0.83 -1.07 -10.60
C LEU A 13 1.84 -0.13 -11.26
N ALA A 14 2.43 0.82 -10.53
CA ALA A 14 3.44 1.73 -11.05
C ALA A 14 4.72 0.98 -11.45
N SER A 15 5.12 -0.02 -10.66
CA SER A 15 6.25 -0.90 -10.96
C SER A 15 6.03 -1.67 -12.26
N ALA A 16 4.87 -2.30 -12.43
CA ALA A 16 4.52 -3.05 -13.64
C ALA A 16 4.48 -2.15 -14.87
N TYR A 17 3.91 -0.96 -14.73
CA TYR A 17 3.88 0.04 -15.79
C TYR A 17 5.28 0.44 -16.26
N LEU A 18 6.20 0.75 -15.31
CA LEU A 18 7.57 1.11 -15.63
C LEU A 18 8.25 0.02 -16.47
N ILE A 19 8.15 -1.24 -16.08
CA ILE A 19 8.70 -2.36 -16.85
C ILE A 19 8.05 -2.45 -18.22
N THR A 20 6.74 -2.40 -18.30
CA THR A 20 6.00 -2.52 -19.57
C THR A 20 6.37 -1.45 -20.59
N LYS A 21 6.54 -0.21 -20.15
CA LYS A 21 6.74 0.94 -21.05
C LYS A 21 8.19 1.33 -21.27
N MET A 22 9.05 1.11 -20.30
CA MET A 22 10.43 1.57 -20.35
C MET A 22 11.40 0.48 -20.78
N LEU A 23 11.19 -0.77 -20.32
CA LEU A 23 12.09 -1.87 -20.66
C LEU A 23 12.19 -2.11 -22.17
N PRO A 24 11.10 -2.15 -22.97
CA PRO A 24 11.20 -2.28 -24.41
C PRO A 24 11.98 -1.16 -25.08
N LYS A 25 11.88 0.08 -24.59
CA LYS A 25 12.59 1.23 -25.13
C LYS A 25 14.08 1.21 -24.85
N ILE A 26 14.50 0.57 -23.78
CA ILE A 26 15.91 0.53 -23.32
C ILE A 26 16.64 -0.68 -23.92
N HIS A 27 15.97 -1.82 -24.08
CA HIS A 27 16.63 -3.12 -24.32
C HIS A 27 16.27 -3.81 -25.63
N ILE A 28 15.31 -3.31 -26.44
CA ILE A 28 14.87 -3.98 -27.66
C ILE A 28 15.22 -3.18 -28.90
N ASN A 29 15.94 -3.79 -29.84
CA ASN A 29 16.06 -3.31 -31.21
C ASN A 29 14.70 -3.35 -31.87
N HIS A 30 14.34 -2.33 -32.64
CA HIS A 30 13.01 -2.01 -33.17
C HIS A 30 12.26 -3.10 -33.97
N GLU A 31 12.77 -4.32 -34.11
CA GLU A 31 12.20 -5.37 -34.95
C GLU A 31 11.51 -6.54 -34.20
N ASP A 32 11.72 -6.67 -32.88
CA ASP A 32 11.10 -7.76 -32.10
C ASP A 32 9.90 -7.23 -31.30
N THR A 33 8.71 -7.74 -31.60
CA THR A 33 7.51 -7.52 -30.76
C THR A 33 7.62 -8.36 -29.50
N LEU A 34 7.92 -7.72 -28.36
CA LEU A 34 7.91 -8.38 -27.06
C LEU A 34 6.46 -8.59 -26.62
N GLU A 35 6.01 -9.83 -26.58
CA GLU A 35 4.72 -10.17 -25.99
C GLU A 35 4.79 -10.02 -24.46
N ILE A 36 3.91 -9.20 -23.88
CA ILE A 36 3.87 -8.88 -22.44
C ILE A 36 2.55 -9.36 -21.87
N LYS A 37 2.59 -10.10 -20.77
CA LYS A 37 1.41 -10.49 -19.99
C LYS A 37 1.52 -9.99 -18.55
N LEU A 38 0.48 -9.29 -18.08
CA LEU A 38 0.37 -8.75 -16.74
C LEU A 38 -0.48 -9.65 -15.86
N TYR A 39 -0.07 -9.82 -14.61
CA TYR A 39 -0.78 -10.58 -13.60
C TYR A 39 -0.89 -9.71 -12.34
N GLU A 40 -2.11 -9.29 -12.05
CA GLU A 40 -2.42 -8.61 -10.80
C GLU A 40 -2.54 -9.63 -9.67
N MET A 41 -1.70 -9.48 -8.65
CA MET A 41 -1.54 -10.43 -7.56
C MET A 41 -2.07 -9.87 -6.25
N ASP A 42 -2.71 -10.72 -5.49
CA ASP A 42 -3.01 -10.52 -4.08
C ASP A 42 -2.69 -11.81 -3.30
N TYR A 43 -2.50 -11.69 -1.98
CA TYR A 43 -2.13 -12.84 -1.14
C TYR A 43 -3.27 -13.83 -0.88
N SER A 44 -4.46 -13.62 -1.46
CA SER A 44 -5.61 -14.55 -1.35
C SER A 44 -5.60 -15.63 -2.43
N LYS A 45 -4.80 -15.47 -3.48
CA LYS A 45 -4.72 -16.38 -4.63
C LYS A 45 -3.35 -17.04 -4.71
N PRO A 46 -3.28 -18.32 -5.14
CA PRO A 46 -1.99 -18.97 -5.39
C PRO A 46 -1.26 -18.31 -6.55
N PHE A 47 0.06 -18.41 -6.56
CA PHE A 47 0.87 -17.95 -7.68
C PHE A 47 0.68 -18.89 -8.88
N PRO A 48 0.35 -18.38 -10.09
CA PRO A 48 -0.02 -19.20 -11.26
C PRO A 48 1.22 -19.75 -11.97
N ILE A 49 1.91 -20.71 -11.37
CA ILE A 49 3.12 -21.34 -11.92
C ILE A 49 2.82 -22.07 -13.23
N GLU A 50 1.62 -22.61 -13.38
CA GLU A 50 1.17 -23.33 -14.58
C GLU A 50 1.08 -22.46 -15.84
N ASP A 51 1.00 -21.17 -15.70
CA ASP A 51 0.99 -20.23 -16.83
C ASP A 51 2.38 -19.95 -17.41
N ILE A 52 3.46 -20.42 -16.76
CA ILE A 52 4.82 -20.03 -17.06
C ILE A 52 5.46 -21.02 -18.05
N GLU A 53 6.03 -20.47 -19.12
CA GLU A 53 6.72 -21.22 -20.17
C GLU A 53 8.25 -21.19 -19.96
N PRO A 54 9.00 -22.22 -20.43
CA PRO A 54 10.44 -22.36 -20.17
C PRO A 54 11.32 -21.18 -20.62
N ASN A 55 10.89 -20.39 -21.59
CA ASN A 55 11.68 -19.27 -22.15
C ASN A 55 11.15 -17.89 -21.74
N ASP A 56 10.27 -17.83 -20.75
CA ASP A 56 9.73 -16.58 -20.28
C ASP A 56 10.75 -15.78 -19.45
N THR A 57 10.68 -14.47 -19.53
CA THR A 57 11.30 -13.58 -18.55
C THR A 57 10.23 -13.14 -17.56
N ILE A 58 10.52 -13.29 -16.28
CA ILE A 58 9.55 -13.11 -15.20
C ILE A 58 9.98 -11.95 -14.32
N PHE A 59 9.10 -10.98 -14.18
CA PHE A 59 9.21 -9.94 -13.15
C PHE A 59 8.21 -10.21 -12.04
N ILE A 60 8.67 -10.15 -10.79
CA ILE A 60 7.84 -10.15 -9.58
C ILE A 60 8.09 -8.81 -8.91
N LEU A 61 7.04 -7.96 -8.85
CA LEU A 61 7.15 -6.55 -8.50
C LEU A 61 6.22 -6.22 -7.34
N ASP A 62 6.80 -5.67 -6.26
CA ASP A 62 6.04 -5.31 -5.06
C ASP A 62 5.21 -6.47 -4.48
N TYR A 63 5.63 -7.66 -4.77
CA TYR A 63 4.95 -8.90 -4.39
C TYR A 63 5.97 -9.96 -4.03
N SER A 64 5.65 -10.82 -3.09
CA SER A 64 6.51 -11.92 -2.69
C SER A 64 5.73 -13.22 -2.63
N ILE A 65 6.34 -14.30 -3.09
CA ILE A 65 5.86 -15.67 -2.91
C ILE A 65 6.63 -16.35 -1.80
N GLU A 66 6.14 -17.47 -1.30
CA GLU A 66 6.87 -18.24 -0.30
C GLU A 66 8.16 -18.83 -0.88
N PRO A 67 9.24 -18.98 -0.08
CA PRO A 67 10.50 -19.55 -0.57
C PRO A 67 10.36 -20.92 -1.24
N GLU A 68 9.42 -21.74 -0.78
CA GLU A 68 9.13 -23.05 -1.38
C GLU A 68 8.49 -22.90 -2.77
N GLU A 69 7.59 -21.94 -2.95
CA GLU A 69 6.99 -21.61 -4.25
C GLU A 69 8.05 -21.03 -5.22
N MET A 70 8.95 -20.19 -4.70
CA MET A 70 10.07 -19.66 -5.49
C MET A 70 11.01 -20.77 -5.95
N MET A 71 11.35 -21.73 -5.09
CA MET A 71 12.15 -22.90 -5.49
C MET A 71 11.46 -23.72 -6.58
N ASN A 72 10.14 -23.90 -6.46
CA ASN A 72 9.34 -24.55 -7.48
C ASN A 72 9.38 -23.74 -8.80
N LEU A 73 9.16 -22.43 -8.74
CA LEU A 73 9.27 -21.54 -9.89
C LEU A 73 10.64 -21.65 -10.60
N ILE A 74 11.74 -21.59 -9.82
CA ILE A 74 13.11 -21.77 -10.35
C ILE A 74 13.29 -23.12 -11.03
N SER A 75 12.67 -24.18 -10.52
CA SER A 75 12.78 -25.53 -11.08
C SER A 75 12.04 -25.71 -12.41
N VAL A 76 10.95 -25.01 -12.62
CA VAL A 76 10.14 -25.09 -13.87
C VAL A 76 10.61 -24.08 -14.93
N THR A 77 11.40 -23.09 -14.54
CA THR A 77 11.88 -22.00 -15.41
C THR A 77 13.37 -22.10 -15.71
N THR A 78 13.90 -23.30 -15.95
CA THR A 78 15.36 -23.56 -16.12
C THR A 78 16.07 -22.69 -17.15
N SER A 79 15.35 -22.14 -18.13
CA SER A 79 15.86 -21.22 -19.15
C SER A 79 15.34 -19.81 -19.01
N SER A 80 14.52 -19.54 -18.02
CA SER A 80 13.89 -18.25 -17.80
C SER A 80 14.68 -17.42 -16.80
N ARG A 81 14.56 -16.11 -16.90
CA ARG A 81 15.14 -15.16 -15.97
C ARG A 81 14.06 -14.65 -15.03
N ILE A 82 14.26 -14.82 -13.73
CA ILE A 82 13.39 -14.30 -12.68
C ILE A 82 14.05 -13.05 -12.11
N ILE A 83 13.33 -11.92 -12.17
CA ILE A 83 13.75 -10.65 -11.60
C ILE A 83 12.74 -10.27 -10.53
N TRP A 84 13.19 -10.22 -9.27
CA TRP A 84 12.35 -9.87 -8.12
C TRP A 84 12.75 -8.53 -7.55
N ILE A 85 11.82 -7.56 -7.59
CA ILE A 85 11.98 -6.21 -7.04
C ILE A 85 10.93 -5.99 -5.95
N ASP A 86 11.38 -5.82 -4.71
CA ASP A 86 10.49 -5.78 -3.55
C ASP A 86 11.11 -4.99 -2.38
N HIS A 87 10.27 -4.48 -1.50
CA HIS A 87 10.69 -3.72 -0.33
C HIS A 87 10.12 -4.27 1.00
N HIS A 88 9.32 -5.32 0.95
CA HIS A 88 8.68 -5.92 2.12
C HIS A 88 9.69 -6.61 3.04
N LYS A 89 9.95 -6.00 4.20
CA LYS A 89 10.94 -6.50 5.18
C LYS A 89 10.72 -7.96 5.57
N SER A 90 9.46 -8.37 5.77
CA SER A 90 9.12 -9.75 6.18
C SER A 90 9.55 -10.79 5.13
N ALA A 91 9.36 -10.49 3.86
CA ALA A 91 9.78 -11.34 2.75
C ALA A 91 11.31 -11.37 2.64
N ILE A 92 11.96 -10.21 2.66
CA ILE A 92 13.44 -10.09 2.60
C ILE A 92 14.09 -10.89 3.73
N ASP A 93 13.62 -10.71 4.98
CA ASP A 93 14.14 -11.43 6.15
C ASP A 93 13.91 -12.96 6.04
N LYS A 94 12.80 -13.40 5.45
CA LYS A 94 12.48 -14.81 5.23
C LYS A 94 13.44 -15.46 4.23
N TYR A 95 13.67 -14.81 3.09
CA TYR A 95 14.55 -15.30 2.04
C TYR A 95 16.01 -15.31 2.48
N SER A 96 16.47 -14.33 3.23
CA SER A 96 17.80 -14.31 3.81
C SER A 96 18.03 -15.50 4.77
N LYS A 97 17.04 -15.84 5.60
CA LYS A 97 17.11 -17.04 6.48
C LYS A 97 17.19 -18.34 5.68
N CYS A 98 16.56 -18.42 4.53
CA CYS A 98 16.60 -19.57 3.63
C CYS A 98 17.86 -19.57 2.73
N LYS A 99 18.73 -18.56 2.80
CA LYS A 99 19.92 -18.39 1.94
C LYS A 99 19.56 -18.34 0.44
N MET A 100 18.47 -17.68 0.11
CA MET A 100 17.98 -17.49 -1.26
C MET A 100 18.20 -16.05 -1.75
N ASP A 101 19.34 -15.46 -1.40
CA ASP A 101 19.65 -14.06 -1.74
C ASP A 101 20.12 -13.88 -3.20
N ASN A 102 20.35 -14.97 -3.93
CA ASN A 102 20.94 -14.98 -5.28
C ASN A 102 19.92 -14.85 -6.43
N ILE A 103 18.66 -14.54 -6.13
CA ILE A 103 17.64 -14.24 -7.16
C ILE A 103 17.93 -12.85 -7.75
N ASP A 104 17.90 -12.73 -9.08
CA ASP A 104 18.09 -11.46 -9.76
C ASP A 104 17.10 -10.37 -9.29
N GLY A 105 17.48 -9.10 -9.44
CA GLY A 105 16.70 -7.95 -9.03
C GLY A 105 17.19 -7.30 -7.73
N VAL A 106 16.35 -6.50 -7.12
CA VAL A 106 16.71 -5.71 -5.93
C VAL A 106 15.64 -5.82 -4.85
N ARG A 107 16.05 -6.08 -3.62
CA ARG A 107 15.20 -6.16 -2.41
C ARG A 107 15.78 -5.23 -1.36
N ARG A 108 15.01 -4.19 -1.00
CA ARG A 108 15.48 -3.14 -0.11
C ARG A 108 14.35 -2.46 0.64
N THR A 109 14.42 -2.38 1.96
CA THR A 109 13.45 -1.66 2.79
C THR A 109 13.72 -0.16 2.82
N GLY A 110 12.68 0.63 3.14
CA GLY A 110 12.78 2.09 3.31
C GLY A 110 12.64 2.89 2.03
N ILE A 111 12.34 2.24 0.92
CA ILE A 111 12.03 2.82 -0.39
C ILE A 111 11.05 1.89 -1.10
N SER A 112 10.07 2.40 -1.84
CA SER A 112 9.01 1.60 -2.45
C SER A 112 9.49 0.76 -3.63
N ALA A 113 8.72 -0.26 -4.01
CA ALA A 113 9.08 -1.12 -5.14
C ALA A 113 9.05 -0.37 -6.48
N SER A 114 8.16 0.62 -6.67
CA SER A 114 8.15 1.45 -7.89
C SER A 114 9.38 2.35 -7.97
N ALA A 115 9.85 2.88 -6.85
CA ALA A 115 11.11 3.62 -6.81
C ALA A 115 12.31 2.72 -7.10
N LEU A 116 12.36 1.52 -6.52
CA LEU A 116 13.39 0.52 -6.83
C LEU A 116 13.33 0.09 -8.30
N THR A 117 12.14 -0.07 -8.87
CA THR A 117 11.96 -0.41 -10.29
C THR A 117 12.45 0.71 -11.20
N TYR A 118 12.16 1.97 -10.86
CA TYR A 118 12.72 3.12 -11.59
C TYR A 118 14.24 3.11 -11.54
N LEU A 119 14.82 2.96 -10.37
CA LEU A 119 16.29 2.91 -10.23
C LEU A 119 16.89 1.71 -10.98
N TYR A 120 16.26 0.53 -10.93
CA TYR A 120 16.68 -0.67 -11.66
C TYR A 120 16.75 -0.45 -13.19
N LEU A 121 15.88 0.38 -13.73
CA LEU A 121 15.87 0.68 -15.18
C LEU A 121 16.96 1.68 -15.60
N PHE A 122 17.42 2.55 -14.71
CA PHE A 122 18.28 3.69 -15.05
C PHE A 122 19.65 3.67 -14.38
N HIS A 123 19.90 2.76 -13.42
CA HIS A 123 21.17 2.66 -12.69
C HIS A 123 21.72 1.24 -12.71
N ASP A 124 23.01 1.11 -12.41
CA ASP A 124 23.67 -0.18 -12.26
C ASP A 124 23.13 -0.94 -11.04
N LEU A 125 22.87 -2.24 -11.18
CA LEU A 125 22.28 -3.07 -10.13
C LEU A 125 23.15 -3.16 -8.87
N GLU A 126 24.48 -3.25 -9.04
CA GLU A 126 25.41 -3.33 -7.90
C GLU A 126 25.46 -1.98 -7.15
N TYR A 127 25.34 -0.87 -7.87
CA TYR A 127 25.16 0.44 -7.25
C TYR A 127 23.90 0.47 -6.39
N ILE A 128 22.74 0.09 -6.92
CA ILE A 128 21.48 0.12 -6.19
C ILE A 128 21.53 -0.76 -4.93
N LYS A 129 22.23 -1.91 -5.02
CA LYS A 129 22.37 -2.82 -3.88
C LYS A 129 23.29 -2.26 -2.78
N SER A 130 24.30 -1.47 -3.13
CA SER A 130 25.35 -0.98 -2.20
C SER A 130 25.16 0.46 -1.72
N ALA A 131 24.48 1.32 -2.49
CA ALA A 131 24.24 2.72 -2.16
C ALA A 131 23.48 2.88 -0.83
N SER A 132 23.69 3.96 -0.12
CA SER A 132 22.85 4.35 1.03
C SER A 132 21.43 4.70 0.60
N LEU A 133 20.49 4.73 1.55
CA LEU A 133 19.13 5.20 1.24
C LEU A 133 19.14 6.66 0.80
N ASP A 134 19.97 7.51 1.39
CA ASP A 134 20.06 8.94 1.05
C ASP A 134 20.53 9.12 -0.41
N GLU A 135 21.51 8.33 -0.87
CA GLU A 135 21.96 8.33 -2.27
C GLU A 135 20.83 7.88 -3.21
N LEU A 136 20.14 6.79 -2.89
CA LEU A 136 19.01 6.33 -3.70
C LEU A 136 17.86 7.34 -3.75
N TYR A 137 17.53 7.99 -2.63
CA TYR A 137 16.55 9.05 -2.60
C TYR A 137 16.99 10.27 -3.42
N HIS A 138 18.27 10.62 -3.38
CA HIS A 138 18.82 11.69 -4.21
C HIS A 138 18.61 11.40 -5.69
N ASP A 139 19.00 10.22 -6.16
CA ASP A 139 18.82 9.82 -7.57
C ASP A 139 17.35 9.72 -7.95
N PHE A 140 16.51 9.26 -7.03
CA PHE A 140 15.06 9.17 -7.23
C PHE A 140 14.36 10.54 -7.33
N THR A 141 15.00 11.64 -6.91
CA THR A 141 14.44 13.00 -7.14
C THR A 141 14.29 13.35 -8.62
N LEU A 142 14.99 12.64 -9.51
CA LEU A 142 14.86 12.78 -10.96
C LEU A 142 13.65 12.04 -11.54
N ALA A 143 13.03 11.18 -10.77
CA ALA A 143 11.84 10.43 -11.18
C ALA A 143 10.63 11.38 -11.35
N PRO A 144 9.66 11.03 -12.21
CA PRO A 144 8.41 11.75 -12.31
C PRO A 144 7.72 11.94 -10.95
N LEU A 145 7.11 13.11 -10.72
CA LEU A 145 6.52 13.47 -9.42
C LEU A 145 5.51 12.44 -8.92
N TYR A 146 4.70 11.84 -9.79
CA TYR A 146 3.73 10.81 -9.35
C TYR A 146 4.40 9.59 -8.70
N LEU A 147 5.59 9.18 -9.17
CA LEU A 147 6.36 8.10 -8.52
C LEU A 147 6.88 8.53 -7.15
N GLN A 148 7.33 9.78 -7.03
CA GLN A 148 7.77 10.32 -5.74
C GLN A 148 6.60 10.36 -4.74
N LEU A 149 5.38 10.71 -5.19
CA LEU A 149 4.18 10.71 -4.36
C LEU A 149 3.76 9.29 -3.94
N ILE A 150 3.82 8.31 -4.85
CA ILE A 150 3.55 6.91 -4.53
C ILE A 150 4.55 6.41 -3.49
N ASN A 151 5.86 6.63 -3.72
CA ASN A 151 6.90 6.24 -2.76
C ASN A 151 6.71 6.90 -1.38
N ASP A 152 6.46 8.21 -1.33
CA ASP A 152 6.27 8.95 -0.08
C ASP A 152 5.06 8.42 0.73
N TRP A 153 4.02 7.95 0.03
CA TRP A 153 2.86 7.30 0.65
C TRP A 153 3.19 5.90 1.15
N ASP A 154 3.79 5.09 0.29
CA ASP A 154 3.97 3.67 0.53
C ASP A 154 4.93 3.37 1.69
N VAL A 155 6.01 4.14 1.80
CA VAL A 155 6.96 4.06 2.93
C VAL A 155 6.56 4.92 4.14
N TRP A 156 5.34 5.47 4.15
CA TRP A 156 4.78 6.27 5.26
C TRP A 156 5.61 7.49 5.67
N ASN A 157 6.33 8.10 4.74
CA ASN A 157 7.09 9.32 5.00
C ASN A 157 6.17 10.54 5.13
N HIS A 158 5.20 10.68 4.23
CA HIS A 158 4.24 11.78 4.17
C HIS A 158 4.90 13.17 4.24
N ASN A 159 6.06 13.31 3.61
CA ASN A 159 6.84 14.55 3.59
C ASN A 159 6.41 15.50 2.47
N ILE A 160 5.76 15.00 1.43
CA ILE A 160 5.31 15.78 0.28
C ILE A 160 3.82 16.14 0.50
N PRO A 161 3.46 17.44 0.59
CA PRO A 161 2.08 17.85 0.87
C PRO A 161 1.04 17.30 -0.11
N GLU A 162 1.42 17.12 -1.37
CA GLU A 162 0.59 16.61 -2.44
C GLU A 162 0.35 15.09 -2.39
N THR A 163 1.12 14.35 -1.61
CA THR A 163 1.02 12.89 -1.50
C THR A 163 -0.38 12.44 -1.11
N LYS A 164 -0.89 12.96 -0.02
CA LYS A 164 -2.19 12.53 0.52
C LYS A 164 -3.35 12.81 -0.45
N PRO A 165 -3.54 14.04 -0.97
CA PRO A 165 -4.61 14.29 -1.92
C PRO A 165 -4.44 13.48 -3.21
N PHE A 166 -3.23 13.36 -3.74
CA PHE A 166 -2.97 12.53 -4.91
C PHE A 166 -3.40 11.08 -4.70
N MET A 167 -2.96 10.45 -3.61
CA MET A 167 -3.26 9.05 -3.32
C MET A 167 -4.73 8.79 -3.03
N ILE A 168 -5.43 9.71 -2.36
CA ILE A 168 -6.89 9.61 -2.14
C ILE A 168 -7.62 9.63 -3.49
N ALA A 169 -7.27 10.53 -4.40
CA ALA A 169 -7.88 10.58 -5.72
C ALA A 169 -7.53 9.35 -6.55
N LEU A 170 -6.27 8.92 -6.57
CA LEU A 170 -5.81 7.74 -7.28
C LEU A 170 -6.53 6.48 -6.80
N ASN A 171 -6.55 6.22 -5.50
CA ASN A 171 -7.22 5.05 -4.93
C ASN A 171 -8.73 5.07 -5.16
N SER A 172 -9.38 6.26 -5.19
CA SER A 172 -10.80 6.35 -5.52
C SER A 172 -11.10 5.87 -6.95
N ILE A 173 -10.14 5.99 -7.85
CA ILE A 173 -10.27 5.60 -9.24
C ILE A 173 -9.90 4.11 -9.41
N LEU A 174 -8.85 3.65 -8.77
CA LEU A 174 -8.43 2.25 -8.79
C LEU A 174 -9.51 1.34 -8.18
N ASN A 175 -10.10 1.73 -7.05
CA ASN A 175 -11.18 0.99 -6.39
C ASN A 175 -12.53 1.00 -7.16
N MET A 176 -12.72 1.92 -8.10
CA MET A 176 -13.94 1.97 -8.95
C MET A 176 -13.89 1.01 -10.14
N LYS A 177 -12.73 0.46 -10.45
CA LYS A 177 -12.56 -0.54 -11.50
C LYS A 177 -12.27 -1.89 -10.84
N VAL A 178 -13.26 -2.77 -10.82
CA VAL A 178 -13.00 -4.21 -10.84
C VAL A 178 -12.44 -4.45 -12.23
N ILE A 179 -11.12 -4.58 -12.31
CA ILE A 179 -10.41 -4.78 -13.58
C ILE A 179 -10.52 -6.29 -13.86
N GLU A 180 -11.65 -6.72 -14.45
CA GLU A 180 -11.90 -8.13 -14.73
C GLU A 180 -11.12 -8.65 -15.95
N ASP A 181 -10.66 -7.78 -16.86
CA ASP A 181 -9.86 -8.18 -18.03
C ASP A 181 -8.97 -7.01 -18.48
N LEU A 182 -7.70 -7.02 -18.09
CA LEU A 182 -6.71 -6.12 -18.63
C LEU A 182 -6.03 -6.76 -19.86
N ASP A 183 -6.63 -6.62 -21.02
CA ASP A 183 -5.87 -6.53 -22.26
C ASP A 183 -4.92 -5.32 -22.16
N ASN A 184 -3.73 -5.38 -22.78
CA ASN A 184 -2.73 -4.31 -22.78
C ASN A 184 -3.32 -2.93 -23.10
N ASP A 185 -4.34 -2.84 -23.98
CA ASP A 185 -5.03 -1.62 -24.35
C ASP A 185 -5.92 -1.07 -23.22
N ALA A 186 -6.47 -1.92 -22.35
CA ALA A 186 -7.28 -1.50 -21.21
C ALA A 186 -6.42 -0.88 -20.10
N TYR A 187 -5.18 -1.34 -19.92
CA TYR A 187 -4.23 -0.74 -18.97
C TYR A 187 -3.86 0.68 -19.37
N GLU A 188 -3.70 0.97 -20.68
CA GLU A 188 -3.47 2.32 -21.19
C GLU A 188 -4.65 3.27 -20.93
N SER A 189 -5.86 2.75 -20.87
CA SER A 189 -7.07 3.53 -20.58
C SER A 189 -7.30 3.78 -19.08
N THR A 190 -6.49 3.20 -18.18
CA THR A 190 -6.61 3.46 -16.75
C THR A 190 -6.15 4.89 -16.41
N PRO A 191 -6.70 5.53 -15.38
CA PRO A 191 -6.20 6.84 -14.93
C PRO A 191 -4.74 6.81 -14.53
N LEU A 192 -4.25 5.73 -13.94
CA LEU A 192 -2.82 5.54 -13.67
C LEU A 192 -2.05 5.42 -14.98
N GLY A 193 -2.49 4.58 -15.91
CA GLY A 193 -1.92 4.48 -17.25
C GLY A 193 -1.89 5.85 -17.96
N ASN A 194 -2.97 6.61 -17.94
CA ASN A 194 -3.02 7.96 -18.51
C ASN A 194 -2.08 8.95 -17.80
N CYS A 195 -1.91 8.86 -16.48
CA CYS A 195 -0.90 9.64 -15.75
C CYS A 195 0.52 9.26 -16.18
N LEU A 196 0.72 8.03 -16.58
CA LEU A 196 2.02 7.43 -16.85
C LEU A 196 2.41 7.50 -18.35
N ILE A 197 1.43 7.41 -19.28
CA ILE A 197 1.67 7.30 -20.73
C ILE A 197 1.66 8.64 -21.45
N GLY A 198 0.88 9.62 -20.96
CA GLY A 198 0.47 10.76 -21.78
C GLY A 198 1.61 11.73 -22.12
N ASP A 199 1.77 12.00 -23.40
CA ASP A 199 2.26 13.28 -23.92
C ASP A 199 1.27 14.45 -23.62
N LEU A 200 0.07 14.13 -23.17
CA LEU A 200 -0.85 15.08 -22.57
C LEU A 200 -0.21 15.56 -21.26
N ASP A 201 -0.03 16.85 -21.20
CA ASP A 201 0.52 17.62 -20.10
C ASP A 201 0.36 16.89 -18.73
N ARG A 202 1.37 16.07 -18.42
CA ARG A 202 1.43 15.25 -17.16
C ARG A 202 1.18 16.12 -15.95
N THR A 203 1.56 17.39 -16.04
CA THR A 203 1.37 18.40 -15.01
C THR A 203 -0.11 18.71 -14.80
N THR A 204 -0.89 18.85 -15.88
CA THR A 204 -2.33 19.14 -15.81
C THR A 204 -3.12 17.98 -15.23
N LEU A 205 -2.83 16.74 -15.63
CA LEU A 205 -3.54 15.58 -15.10
C LEU A 205 -3.17 15.32 -13.63
N LEU A 206 -1.89 15.38 -13.28
CA LEU A 206 -1.41 15.25 -11.92
C LEU A 206 -2.05 16.33 -11.02
N LYS A 207 -2.06 17.57 -11.47
CA LYS A 207 -2.73 18.67 -10.76
C LYS A 207 -4.22 18.41 -10.60
N SER A 208 -4.90 17.94 -11.63
CA SER A 208 -6.32 17.59 -11.56
C SER A 208 -6.61 16.50 -10.53
N LEU A 209 -5.73 15.48 -10.40
CA LEU A 209 -5.86 14.45 -9.36
C LEU A 209 -5.64 15.02 -7.97
N ILE A 210 -4.63 15.86 -7.79
CA ILE A 210 -4.36 16.53 -6.51
C ILE A 210 -5.55 17.42 -6.10
N ASP A 211 -6.07 18.23 -7.04
CA ASP A 211 -7.24 19.09 -6.79
C ASP A 211 -8.48 18.26 -6.44
N LYS A 212 -8.71 17.13 -7.12
CA LYS A 212 -9.79 16.19 -6.82
C LYS A 212 -9.63 15.58 -5.43
N GLY A 213 -8.42 15.19 -5.06
CA GLY A 213 -8.13 14.65 -3.74
C GLY A 213 -8.33 15.69 -2.63
N ASN A 214 -7.93 16.93 -2.84
CA ASN A 214 -8.19 18.04 -1.91
C ASN A 214 -9.69 18.24 -1.70
N ASN A 215 -10.50 18.22 -2.76
CA ASN A 215 -11.95 18.31 -2.65
C ASN A 215 -12.55 17.13 -1.85
N TYR A 216 -12.01 15.92 -1.98
CA TYR A 216 -12.45 14.77 -1.19
C TYR A 216 -12.09 14.93 0.28
N ILE A 217 -10.89 15.44 0.58
CA ILE A 217 -10.43 15.70 1.95
C ILE A 217 -11.32 16.77 2.59
N GLU A 218 -11.57 17.88 1.91
CA GLU A 218 -12.42 18.98 2.40
C GLU A 218 -13.85 18.49 2.69
N TYR A 219 -14.44 17.75 1.76
CA TYR A 219 -15.76 17.15 1.95
C TYR A 219 -15.80 16.19 3.15
N ARG A 220 -14.82 15.27 3.23
CA ARG A 220 -14.72 14.32 4.35
C ARG A 220 -14.59 15.06 5.68
N ASP A 221 -13.73 16.06 5.77
CA ASP A 221 -13.44 16.78 7.01
C ASP A 221 -14.67 17.60 7.46
N SER A 222 -15.38 18.26 6.52
CA SER A 222 -16.64 18.93 6.79
C SER A 222 -17.72 17.95 7.27
N TRP A 223 -17.87 16.81 6.58
CA TRP A 223 -18.84 15.78 6.94
C TRP A 223 -18.53 15.11 8.27
N SER A 224 -17.27 14.75 8.50
CA SER A 224 -16.84 14.12 9.75
C SER A 224 -16.99 15.04 10.96
N SER A 225 -16.82 16.36 10.80
CA SER A 225 -17.12 17.33 11.85
C SER A 225 -18.59 17.25 12.27
N GLN A 226 -19.52 17.24 11.31
CA GLN A 226 -20.94 17.11 11.62
C GLN A 226 -21.29 15.76 12.28
N LEU A 227 -20.60 14.68 11.88
CA LEU A 227 -20.79 13.37 12.50
C LEU A 227 -20.29 13.37 13.96
N ARG A 228 -19.13 13.98 14.24
CA ARG A 228 -18.62 14.13 15.62
C ARG A 228 -19.59 14.89 16.49
N ASP A 229 -20.15 15.98 15.99
CA ASP A 229 -21.10 16.81 16.74
C ASP A 229 -22.42 16.06 17.06
N ARG A 230 -22.90 15.21 16.16
CA ARG A 230 -24.18 14.51 16.29
C ARG A 230 -24.08 13.15 16.98
N TYR A 231 -23.03 12.40 16.71
CA TYR A 231 -22.90 10.99 17.08
C TYR A 231 -21.66 10.71 17.93
N GLY A 232 -20.86 11.74 18.19
CA GLY A 232 -19.69 11.68 19.06
C GLY A 232 -20.05 11.94 20.51
N PHE A 233 -19.33 11.32 21.42
CA PHE A 233 -19.43 11.56 22.85
C PHE A 233 -18.13 11.24 23.57
N GLU A 234 -17.93 11.93 24.70
CA GLU A 234 -16.81 11.68 25.60
C GLU A 234 -17.17 10.57 26.58
N THR A 235 -16.19 9.81 26.98
CA THR A 235 -16.30 8.80 28.02
C THR A 235 -14.93 8.49 28.62
N GLU A 236 -14.91 7.72 29.69
CA GLU A 236 -13.69 7.12 30.22
C GLU A 236 -13.72 5.64 29.97
N ILE A 237 -12.57 5.06 29.65
CA ILE A 237 -12.37 3.62 29.49
C ILE A 237 -11.20 3.17 30.35
N TYR A 238 -11.21 1.92 30.78
CA TYR A 238 -10.14 1.39 31.60
C TYR A 238 -9.03 0.76 30.74
N ASP A 239 -7.82 1.28 30.88
CA ASP A 239 -6.62 0.68 30.29
C ASP A 239 -6.03 -0.35 31.26
N TYR A 240 -6.30 -1.62 30.98
CA TYR A 240 -5.82 -2.73 31.81
C TYR A 240 -4.31 -2.91 31.77
N SER A 241 -3.65 -2.49 30.71
CA SER A 241 -2.19 -2.60 30.58
C SER A 241 -1.46 -1.66 31.52
N ARG A 242 -2.09 -0.52 31.85
CA ARG A 242 -1.55 0.51 32.74
C ARG A 242 -2.30 0.63 34.05
N ASN A 243 -3.38 -0.14 34.24
CA ASN A 243 -4.22 -0.15 35.43
C ASN A 243 -4.76 1.24 35.82
N LYS A 244 -5.30 1.96 34.80
CA LYS A 244 -5.88 3.31 35.00
C LYS A 244 -6.99 3.63 34.01
N ASP A 245 -7.87 4.57 34.40
CA ASP A 245 -8.84 5.17 33.50
C ASP A 245 -8.16 6.17 32.54
N ILE A 246 -8.61 6.17 31.29
CA ILE A 246 -8.15 7.05 30.24
C ILE A 246 -9.32 7.71 29.52
N LYS A 247 -9.10 8.93 29.03
CA LYS A 247 -10.14 9.69 28.33
C LYS A 247 -10.30 9.18 26.89
N ALA A 248 -11.53 8.90 26.52
CA ALA A 248 -11.90 8.44 25.19
C ALA A 248 -12.93 9.36 24.53
N PHE A 249 -12.80 9.55 23.23
CA PHE A 249 -13.88 10.10 22.42
C PHE A 249 -14.40 8.99 21.51
N VAL A 250 -15.71 8.72 21.59
CA VAL A 250 -16.37 7.65 20.85
C VAL A 250 -17.23 8.26 19.76
N LEU A 251 -17.09 7.75 18.54
CA LEU A 251 -17.90 8.12 17.38
C LEU A 251 -18.70 6.90 16.90
N ASN A 252 -20.02 6.97 17.00
CA ASN A 252 -20.89 5.88 16.56
C ASN A 252 -21.22 6.02 15.07
N VAL A 253 -20.26 5.65 14.23
CA VAL A 253 -20.38 5.70 12.76
C VAL A 253 -19.60 4.54 12.16
N GLY A 254 -20.20 3.86 11.18
CA GLY A 254 -19.54 2.77 10.44
C GLY A 254 -18.44 3.27 9.52
N ASN A 255 -17.39 2.45 9.38
CA ASN A 255 -16.22 2.70 8.51
C ASN A 255 -15.46 4.01 8.78
N ALA A 256 -15.56 4.55 10.00
CA ALA A 256 -14.77 5.71 10.39
C ALA A 256 -13.37 5.27 10.84
N ASN A 257 -12.35 5.67 10.09
CA ASN A 257 -10.95 5.56 10.48
C ASN A 257 -10.49 6.77 11.33
N SER A 258 -9.22 6.82 11.70
CA SER A 258 -8.66 7.91 12.51
C SER A 258 -8.86 9.31 11.90
N GLU A 259 -8.91 9.42 10.59
CA GLU A 259 -9.07 10.69 9.89
C GLU A 259 -10.44 11.37 10.13
N TYR A 260 -11.48 10.57 10.45
CA TYR A 260 -12.81 11.10 10.81
C TYR A 260 -12.82 11.88 12.13
N PHE A 261 -11.78 11.74 12.92
CA PHE A 261 -11.69 12.43 14.21
C PHE A 261 -10.97 13.78 14.13
N GLY A 262 -10.23 14.05 13.06
CA GLY A 262 -9.47 15.30 12.91
C GLY A 262 -8.64 15.61 14.16
N ASP A 263 -8.62 16.88 14.59
CA ASP A 263 -7.90 17.34 15.78
C ASP A 263 -8.43 16.76 17.11
N THR A 264 -9.52 16.00 17.08
CA THR A 264 -10.05 15.34 18.28
C THR A 264 -9.08 14.30 18.83
N ILE A 265 -8.27 13.66 17.97
CA ILE A 265 -7.27 12.68 18.39
C ILE A 265 -6.23 13.24 19.36
N ASP A 266 -5.92 14.54 19.25
CA ASP A 266 -4.94 15.20 20.11
C ASP A 266 -5.48 15.52 21.51
N LYS A 267 -6.81 15.60 21.66
CA LYS A 267 -7.51 16.01 22.88
C LYS A 267 -7.79 14.87 23.84
N TYR A 268 -7.77 13.61 23.33
CA TYR A 268 -8.10 12.42 24.11
C TYR A 268 -6.92 11.44 24.11
N ASP A 269 -6.94 10.53 25.07
CA ASP A 269 -5.96 9.44 25.13
C ASP A 269 -6.19 8.45 23.99
N VAL A 270 -7.46 8.14 23.72
CA VAL A 270 -7.88 7.30 22.59
C VAL A 270 -9.13 7.87 21.90
N ILE A 271 -9.24 7.57 20.61
CA ILE A 271 -10.45 7.80 19.82
C ILE A 271 -10.99 6.43 19.35
N ILE A 272 -12.30 6.27 19.38
CA ILE A 272 -12.95 4.98 19.11
C ILE A 272 -14.09 5.18 18.12
N SER A 273 -14.04 4.49 16.98
CA SER A 273 -15.23 4.32 16.15
C SER A 273 -15.96 3.03 16.53
N VAL A 274 -17.29 3.07 16.50
CA VAL A 274 -18.14 1.91 16.77
C VAL A 274 -19.29 1.84 15.79
N CYS A 275 -19.60 0.64 15.27
CA CYS A 275 -20.80 0.43 14.50
C CYS A 275 -21.38 -0.98 14.75
N PHE A 276 -22.71 -1.07 14.63
CA PHE A 276 -23.43 -2.34 14.66
C PHE A 276 -23.61 -2.87 13.24
N ASN A 277 -23.22 -4.11 12.96
CA ASN A 277 -23.30 -4.72 11.62
C ASN A 277 -24.51 -5.65 11.45
N GLY A 278 -25.45 -5.67 12.41
CA GLY A 278 -26.62 -6.54 12.43
C GLY A 278 -26.48 -7.70 13.43
N GLU A 279 -25.26 -8.06 13.82
CA GLU A 279 -24.99 -9.19 14.72
C GLU A 279 -24.19 -8.75 15.95
N PHE A 280 -23.11 -7.98 15.73
CA PHE A 280 -22.24 -7.47 16.78
C PHE A 280 -21.78 -6.05 16.52
N TYR A 281 -21.23 -5.43 17.56
CA TYR A 281 -20.58 -4.13 17.51
C TYR A 281 -19.12 -4.32 17.13
N ARG A 282 -18.65 -3.63 16.08
CA ARG A 282 -17.25 -3.53 15.70
C ARG A 282 -16.68 -2.24 16.25
N TYR A 283 -15.55 -2.34 16.93
CA TYR A 283 -14.80 -1.24 17.49
C TYR A 283 -13.46 -1.09 16.78
N SER A 284 -13.10 0.14 16.43
CA SER A 284 -11.75 0.49 16.00
C SER A 284 -11.24 1.60 16.90
N MET A 285 -10.06 1.42 17.44
CA MET A 285 -9.43 2.32 18.42
C MET A 285 -8.12 2.84 17.86
N TYR A 286 -7.88 4.15 18.04
CA TYR A 286 -6.68 4.81 17.57
C TYR A 286 -6.11 5.73 18.65
N SER A 287 -4.78 5.90 18.65
CA SER A 287 -4.07 6.83 19.52
C SER A 287 -2.80 7.33 18.85
N ASN A 288 -2.47 8.60 19.05
CA ASN A 288 -1.17 9.19 18.72
C ASN A 288 -0.27 9.38 19.96
N LYS A 289 -0.71 8.88 21.14
CA LYS A 289 0.04 8.99 22.39
C LYS A 289 1.06 7.85 22.50
N PRO A 290 2.35 8.14 22.74
CA PRO A 290 3.40 7.12 22.73
C PRO A 290 3.29 6.12 23.90
N ASP A 291 2.58 6.47 24.96
CA ASP A 291 2.37 5.63 26.14
C ASP A 291 1.07 4.80 26.08
N ILE A 292 0.29 4.90 25.01
CA ILE A 292 -0.93 4.12 24.76
C ILE A 292 -0.62 2.97 23.80
N ASP A 293 -1.13 1.78 24.13
CA ASP A 293 -1.08 0.60 23.24
C ASP A 293 -2.52 0.14 22.94
N CYS A 294 -3.05 0.64 21.82
CA CYS A 294 -4.40 0.30 21.37
C CYS A 294 -4.58 -1.22 21.17
N GLY A 295 -3.55 -1.91 20.66
CA GLY A 295 -3.60 -3.35 20.46
C GLY A 295 -3.83 -4.13 21.76
N LYS A 296 -3.10 -3.77 22.83
CA LYS A 296 -3.30 -4.40 24.16
C LYS A 296 -4.66 -4.08 24.77
N ILE A 297 -5.11 -2.83 24.65
CA ILE A 297 -6.44 -2.42 25.14
C ILE A 297 -7.52 -3.22 24.39
N CYS A 298 -7.45 -3.28 23.06
CA CYS A 298 -8.40 -4.02 22.23
C CYS A 298 -8.38 -5.53 22.51
N ALA A 299 -7.21 -6.13 22.73
CA ALA A 299 -7.10 -7.54 23.09
C ALA A 299 -7.83 -7.87 24.42
N TYR A 300 -7.80 -6.94 25.37
CA TYR A 300 -8.53 -7.12 26.62
C TYR A 300 -10.06 -7.04 26.41
N TYR A 301 -10.56 -6.01 25.72
CA TYR A 301 -12.00 -5.84 25.50
C TYR A 301 -12.60 -6.88 24.56
N GLY A 302 -11.83 -7.35 23.58
CA GLY A 302 -12.27 -8.35 22.61
C GLY A 302 -12.09 -9.79 23.03
N VAL A 303 -11.38 -10.06 24.12
CA VAL A 303 -11.04 -11.41 24.64
C VAL A 303 -10.37 -12.27 23.55
N ASP A 304 -11.16 -12.96 22.71
CA ASP A 304 -10.67 -13.89 21.68
C ASP A 304 -10.53 -13.25 20.28
N ASN A 305 -10.98 -12.01 20.09
CA ASN A 305 -11.08 -11.36 18.78
C ASN A 305 -10.55 -9.92 18.72
N GLY A 306 -9.83 -9.49 19.75
CA GLY A 306 -9.28 -8.16 19.84
C GLY A 306 -7.76 -8.14 19.68
N GLY A 307 -7.24 -7.02 19.16
CA GLY A 307 -5.80 -6.82 19.00
C GLY A 307 -5.46 -5.67 18.07
N GLY A 308 -4.20 -5.61 17.66
CA GLY A 308 -3.71 -4.59 16.72
C GLY A 308 -2.29 -4.13 17.06
N HIS A 309 -1.96 -2.94 16.55
CA HIS A 309 -0.70 -2.24 16.79
C HIS A 309 -0.85 -1.21 17.92
N PRO A 310 0.25 -0.68 18.47
CA PRO A 310 0.18 0.35 19.50
C PRO A 310 -0.68 1.57 19.11
N GLY A 311 -0.56 2.08 17.88
CA GLY A 311 -1.33 3.24 17.41
C GLY A 311 -2.74 2.91 16.91
N ALA A 312 -3.08 1.66 16.64
CA ALA A 312 -4.37 1.26 16.07
C ALA A 312 -4.73 -0.17 16.44
N GLY A 313 -5.94 -0.39 16.94
CA GLY A 313 -6.44 -1.72 17.27
C GLY A 313 -7.94 -1.84 17.03
N GLY A 314 -8.46 -3.06 17.11
CA GLY A 314 -9.89 -3.30 16.94
C GLY A 314 -10.36 -4.56 17.63
N PHE A 315 -11.66 -4.65 17.84
CA PHE A 315 -12.32 -5.84 18.39
C PHE A 315 -13.81 -5.85 18.03
N ILE A 316 -14.44 -6.97 18.23
CA ILE A 316 -15.90 -7.12 18.14
C ILE A 316 -16.49 -7.50 19.50
N HIS A 317 -17.74 -7.08 19.75
CA HIS A 317 -18.44 -7.41 20.98
C HIS A 317 -19.96 -7.47 20.76
N SER A 318 -20.66 -8.36 21.46
CA SER A 318 -22.12 -8.51 21.33
C SER A 318 -22.95 -7.35 21.92
N LYS A 319 -22.34 -6.47 22.72
CA LYS A 319 -22.99 -5.35 23.38
C LYS A 319 -22.27 -4.04 23.10
N MET A 320 -23.01 -2.93 23.13
CA MET A 320 -22.45 -1.59 23.20
C MET A 320 -21.77 -1.40 24.56
N LEU A 321 -20.43 -1.29 24.54
CA LEU A 321 -19.62 -1.21 25.77
C LEU A 321 -19.52 0.21 26.31
N PHE A 322 -19.38 1.20 25.43
CA PHE A 322 -19.13 2.59 25.81
C PHE A 322 -20.40 3.42 25.70
N ARG A 323 -20.65 4.23 26.70
CA ARG A 323 -21.84 5.10 26.79
C ARG A 323 -21.40 6.51 27.14
N LYS A 324 -22.20 7.48 26.78
CA LYS A 324 -22.03 8.85 27.22
C LYS A 324 -22.09 8.90 28.75
N ALA A 325 -21.08 9.55 29.36
CA ALA A 325 -21.00 9.77 30.78
C ALA A 325 -22.15 10.65 31.29
#